data_65ab4074c7fd57a5de85937dbaf3e8b3
#
_entry.id   65ab4074c7fd57a5de85937dbaf3e8b3
#
_cell.length_a   1.000
_cell.length_b   1.000
_cell.length_c   1.000
_cell.angle_alpha   90.00
_cell.angle_beta   90.00
_cell.angle_gamma   90.00
#
_symmetry.space_group_name_H-M   'P 1'
#
loop_
_entity.id
_entity.type
_entity.pdbx_description
1 polymer ?
#
loop_
_entity_poly.entity_id
_entity_poly.type
_entity_poly.pdbx_seq_one_letter_code
_entity_poly.pdbx_strand_id
1 'polypeptide(L)'
;PAWENHWDKIRAAWLAASNEHDTVLIAGDTSWAMKWHDAAVDLEAIAALPGQKILVRGNHDYWWSTVGKMNQAMAGKLNFLHNNYFVAEGWGICGSRGWVTPGDPMFHPEDEPIYQREVIRTRTSLEAARKAGCENLLLMLHFPPICLQDYLQSCNNGFTELLEEFAVKHCIFGHIHGDGAHMAPQGKIKGAACHLV
;
A
#
# COMPACT_ATOMS: atom_id res chain seq x y z
N PRO A 1 -24.10 -8.97 -8.00
CA PRO A 1 -22.67 -9.04 -8.28
C PRO A 1 -21.85 -8.58 -7.08
N ALA A 2 -20.61 -9.10 -6.91
CA ALA A 2 -19.77 -8.78 -5.76
C ALA A 2 -19.49 -7.26 -5.60
N TRP A 3 -19.48 -6.53 -6.71
CA TRP A 3 -19.19 -5.09 -6.80
C TRP A 3 -20.42 -4.18 -6.74
N GLU A 4 -21.62 -4.74 -6.60
CA GLU A 4 -22.85 -3.95 -6.53
C GLU A 4 -22.91 -3.16 -5.21
N ASN A 5 -23.13 -1.85 -5.33
CA ASN A 5 -23.13 -0.90 -4.20
C ASN A 5 -21.82 -0.96 -3.37
N HIS A 6 -20.70 -1.25 -4.01
CA HIS A 6 -19.42 -1.45 -3.35
C HIS A 6 -19.00 -0.24 -2.53
N TRP A 7 -19.08 0.96 -3.11
CA TRP A 7 -18.74 2.19 -2.41
C TRP A 7 -19.62 2.42 -1.17
N ASP A 8 -20.93 2.18 -1.26
CA ASP A 8 -21.82 2.37 -0.12
C ASP A 8 -21.49 1.42 1.04
N LYS A 9 -21.09 0.17 0.71
CA LYS A 9 -20.65 -0.82 1.70
C LYS A 9 -19.34 -0.39 2.39
N ILE A 10 -18.35 0.05 1.62
CA ILE A 10 -17.09 0.57 2.16
C ILE A 10 -17.36 1.78 3.05
N ARG A 11 -18.11 2.74 2.55
CA ARG A 11 -18.47 3.95 3.29
C ARG A 11 -19.18 3.64 4.61
N ALA A 12 -20.14 2.74 4.59
CA ALA A 12 -20.88 2.34 5.79
C ALA A 12 -19.96 1.65 6.82
N ALA A 13 -19.11 0.71 6.37
CA ALA A 13 -18.14 0.05 7.23
C ALA A 13 -17.12 1.03 7.80
N TRP A 14 -16.63 1.97 7.00
CA TRP A 14 -15.69 3.01 7.43
C TRP A 14 -16.29 3.89 8.53
N LEU A 15 -17.50 4.40 8.32
CA LEU A 15 -18.20 5.24 9.30
C LEU A 15 -18.54 4.48 10.61
N ALA A 16 -18.74 3.16 10.53
CA ALA A 16 -19.00 2.33 11.71
C ALA A 16 -17.72 1.98 12.49
N ALA A 17 -16.56 1.89 11.80
CA ALA A 17 -15.31 1.37 12.36
C ALA A 17 -14.30 2.46 12.73
N SER A 18 -14.47 3.72 12.26
CA SER A 18 -13.46 4.76 12.44
C SER A 18 -14.06 6.11 12.84
N ASN A 19 -13.20 6.94 13.42
CA ASN A 19 -13.50 8.31 13.87
C ASN A 19 -12.40 9.28 13.40
N GLU A 20 -12.53 10.57 13.73
CA GLU A 20 -11.64 11.66 13.28
C GLU A 20 -10.17 11.51 13.77
N HIS A 21 -9.93 10.73 14.82
CA HIS A 21 -8.59 10.54 15.40
C HIS A 21 -7.85 9.33 14.81
N ASP A 22 -8.55 8.48 14.07
CA ASP A 22 -7.95 7.27 13.50
C ASP A 22 -7.09 7.58 12.26
N THR A 23 -6.15 6.70 11.97
CA THR A 23 -5.39 6.69 10.72
C THR A 23 -5.84 5.52 9.86
N VAL A 24 -6.35 5.84 8.68
CA VAL A 24 -6.85 4.84 7.72
C VAL A 24 -5.83 4.65 6.59
N LEU A 25 -5.41 3.40 6.41
CA LEU A 25 -4.43 3.00 5.41
C LEU A 25 -5.14 2.42 4.20
N ILE A 26 -4.83 2.94 3.00
CA ILE A 26 -5.47 2.53 1.75
C ILE A 26 -4.40 1.95 0.83
N ALA A 27 -4.49 0.64 0.58
CA ALA A 27 -3.47 -0.14 -0.10
C ALA A 27 -3.50 -0.07 -1.64
N GLY A 28 -3.99 1.04 -2.21
CA GLY A 28 -3.98 1.30 -3.65
C GLY A 28 -5.28 0.91 -4.37
N ASP A 29 -5.28 1.10 -5.69
CA ASP A 29 -6.45 0.94 -6.58
C ASP A 29 -7.65 1.75 -6.11
N THR A 30 -7.37 2.99 -5.74
CA THR A 30 -8.33 3.89 -5.13
C THR A 30 -9.37 4.41 -6.13
N SER A 31 -8.96 4.63 -7.38
CA SER A 31 -9.85 5.03 -8.48
C SER A 31 -9.32 4.50 -9.81
N TRP A 32 -10.22 3.97 -10.64
CA TRP A 32 -9.86 3.48 -11.98
C TRP A 32 -9.91 4.57 -13.05
N ALA A 33 -10.03 5.82 -12.64
CA ALA A 33 -9.99 6.96 -13.55
C ALA A 33 -8.63 7.03 -14.28
N MET A 34 -8.67 7.44 -15.55
CA MET A 34 -7.47 7.61 -16.37
C MET A 34 -6.77 8.93 -16.11
N LYS A 35 -7.49 9.92 -15.62
CA LYS A 35 -7.00 11.30 -15.45
C LYS A 35 -7.32 11.81 -14.05
N TRP A 36 -6.49 12.73 -13.59
CA TRP A 36 -6.63 13.34 -12.27
C TRP A 36 -8.01 13.97 -12.01
N HIS A 37 -8.56 14.72 -12.97
CA HIS A 37 -9.84 15.41 -12.75
C HIS A 37 -11.02 14.45 -12.58
N ASP A 38 -10.95 13.25 -13.18
CA ASP A 38 -11.96 12.23 -13.02
C ASP A 38 -11.80 11.51 -11.65
N ALA A 39 -10.55 11.22 -11.28
CA ALA A 39 -10.22 10.62 -9.98
C ALA A 39 -10.53 11.56 -8.80
N ALA A 40 -10.47 12.88 -9.02
CA ALA A 40 -10.69 13.86 -7.95
C ALA A 40 -12.05 13.70 -7.29
N VAL A 41 -13.06 13.22 -8.00
CA VAL A 41 -14.41 12.96 -7.45
C VAL A 41 -14.35 11.85 -6.40
N ASP A 42 -13.66 10.75 -6.72
CA ASP A 42 -13.50 9.61 -5.80
C ASP A 42 -12.62 10.00 -4.61
N LEU A 43 -11.54 10.72 -4.87
CA LEU A 43 -10.60 11.17 -3.84
C LEU A 43 -11.25 12.17 -2.85
N GLU A 44 -12.09 13.08 -3.33
CA GLU A 44 -12.84 13.99 -2.45
C GLU A 44 -13.90 13.24 -1.64
N ALA A 45 -14.56 12.23 -2.20
CA ALA A 45 -15.49 11.38 -1.46
C ALA A 45 -14.79 10.62 -0.31
N ILE A 46 -13.58 10.10 -0.56
CA ILE A 46 -12.72 9.47 0.47
C ILE A 46 -12.24 10.50 1.48
N ALA A 47 -11.80 11.67 1.02
CA ALA A 47 -11.32 12.74 1.88
C ALA A 47 -12.38 13.23 2.88
N ALA A 48 -13.67 13.16 2.50
CA ALA A 48 -14.79 13.53 3.35
C ALA A 48 -15.10 12.53 4.49
N LEU A 49 -14.53 11.32 4.45
CA LEU A 49 -14.69 10.33 5.52
C LEU A 49 -13.81 10.67 6.72
N PRO A 50 -14.14 10.20 7.95
CA PRO A 50 -13.37 10.51 9.16
C PRO A 50 -11.95 9.89 9.11
N GLY A 51 -11.06 10.44 9.93
CA GLY A 51 -9.69 9.99 10.13
C GLY A 51 -8.67 10.55 9.13
N GLN A 52 -7.40 10.40 9.45
CA GLN A 52 -6.29 10.71 8.55
C GLN A 52 -6.11 9.57 7.53
N LYS A 53 -6.06 9.89 6.25
CA LYS A 53 -5.91 8.89 5.19
C LYS A 53 -4.49 8.90 4.64
N ILE A 54 -3.89 7.71 4.53
CA ILE A 54 -2.59 7.49 3.90
C ILE A 54 -2.79 6.46 2.79
N LEU A 55 -2.44 6.83 1.55
CA LEU A 55 -2.65 6.02 0.35
C LEU A 55 -1.32 5.64 -0.31
N VAL A 56 -1.17 4.41 -0.76
CA VAL A 56 -0.18 4.03 -1.77
C VAL A 56 -0.83 3.96 -3.14
N ARG A 57 -0.02 4.05 -4.19
CA ARG A 57 -0.47 3.82 -5.55
C ARG A 57 -0.75 2.35 -5.81
N GLY A 58 -1.89 2.03 -6.43
CA GLY A 58 -2.16 0.73 -7.05
C GLY A 58 -1.77 0.67 -8.52
N ASN A 59 -1.97 -0.48 -9.16
CA ASN A 59 -1.68 -0.65 -10.59
C ASN A 59 -2.77 -0.03 -11.49
N HIS A 60 -3.99 0.12 -10.99
CA HIS A 60 -5.10 0.78 -11.69
C HIS A 60 -5.23 2.28 -11.37
N ASP A 61 -4.39 2.84 -10.49
CA ASP A 61 -4.36 4.29 -10.25
C ASP A 61 -3.60 5.01 -11.37
N TYR A 62 -4.17 5.03 -12.59
CA TYR A 62 -3.58 5.64 -13.77
C TYR A 62 -3.45 7.16 -13.66
N TRP A 63 -4.34 7.78 -12.88
CA TRP A 63 -4.37 9.21 -12.56
C TRP A 63 -3.19 9.69 -11.71
N TRP A 64 -2.45 8.76 -11.08
CA TRP A 64 -1.38 9.08 -10.13
C TRP A 64 -0.29 9.95 -10.78
N SER A 65 0.00 11.07 -10.14
CA SER A 65 0.99 12.07 -10.59
C SER A 65 2.15 12.18 -9.58
N THR A 66 2.86 13.30 -9.60
CA THR A 66 3.87 13.55 -8.57
C THR A 66 3.20 13.87 -7.23
N VAL A 67 3.80 13.38 -6.14
CA VAL A 67 3.27 13.58 -4.78
C VAL A 67 3.05 15.07 -4.49
N GLY A 68 3.97 15.94 -4.92
CA GLY A 68 3.83 17.38 -4.73
C GLY A 68 2.58 17.97 -5.38
N LYS A 69 2.27 17.58 -6.64
CA LYS A 69 1.05 18.04 -7.34
C LYS A 69 -0.21 17.51 -6.67
N MET A 70 -0.20 16.25 -6.26
CA MET A 70 -1.36 15.62 -5.60
C MET A 70 -1.61 16.25 -4.22
N ASN A 71 -0.57 16.46 -3.43
CA ASN A 71 -0.68 17.15 -2.13
C ASN A 71 -1.22 18.58 -2.29
N GLN A 72 -0.76 19.33 -3.30
CA GLN A 72 -1.28 20.65 -3.59
C GLN A 72 -2.76 20.61 -3.97
N ALA A 73 -3.15 19.67 -4.82
CA ALA A 73 -4.53 19.54 -5.28
C ALA A 73 -5.50 19.13 -4.18
N MET A 74 -5.07 18.24 -3.28
CA MET A 74 -5.89 17.75 -2.16
C MET A 74 -5.77 18.61 -0.90
N ALA A 75 -4.94 19.65 -0.90
CA ALA A 75 -4.77 20.61 0.21
C ALA A 75 -4.57 19.93 1.60
N GLY A 76 -3.86 18.80 1.64
CA GLY A 76 -3.58 18.04 2.86
C GLY A 76 -4.71 17.14 3.36
N LYS A 77 -5.83 17.02 2.64
CA LYS A 77 -6.93 16.12 3.01
C LYS A 77 -6.57 14.64 2.88
N LEU A 78 -5.62 14.31 2.00
CA LEU A 78 -5.09 12.96 1.75
C LEU A 78 -3.56 13.00 1.80
N ASN A 79 -2.95 11.93 2.29
CA ASN A 79 -1.51 11.75 2.35
C ASN A 79 -1.08 10.68 1.37
N PHE A 80 -0.19 11.02 0.43
CA PHE A 80 0.27 10.11 -0.62
C PHE A 80 1.63 9.52 -0.25
N LEU A 81 1.64 8.21 -0.04
CA LEU A 81 2.83 7.43 0.29
C LEU A 81 3.44 6.85 -1.00
N HIS A 82 4.72 7.14 -1.25
CA HIS A 82 5.40 6.70 -2.47
C HIS A 82 6.84 6.24 -2.26
N ASN A 83 7.66 7.08 -1.62
CA ASN A 83 9.03 6.82 -1.18
C ASN A 83 9.37 7.70 0.05
N ASN A 84 8.38 8.30 0.63
CA ASN A 84 8.37 9.05 1.88
C ASN A 84 7.81 8.17 3.00
N TYR A 85 7.59 8.75 4.17
CA TYR A 85 6.92 8.09 5.29
C TYR A 85 5.98 9.08 5.98
N PHE A 86 5.08 8.54 6.79
CA PHE A 86 4.23 9.28 7.72
C PHE A 86 4.38 8.71 9.12
N VAL A 87 4.05 9.51 10.12
CA VAL A 87 4.02 9.06 11.52
C VAL A 87 2.58 9.08 12.00
N ALA A 88 2.12 7.97 12.55
CA ALA A 88 0.81 7.83 13.17
C ALA A 88 0.95 6.96 14.42
N GLU A 89 0.46 7.47 15.56
CA GLU A 89 0.42 6.74 16.84
C GLU A 89 1.75 6.08 17.26
N GLY A 90 2.88 6.75 16.96
CA GLY A 90 4.23 6.23 17.26
C GLY A 90 4.76 5.21 16.25
N TRP A 91 4.03 4.95 15.14
CA TRP A 91 4.46 4.12 14.05
C TRP A 91 4.98 4.94 12.88
N GLY A 92 6.09 4.49 12.29
CA GLY A 92 6.51 4.94 10.96
C GLY A 92 5.76 4.14 9.89
N ILE A 93 4.86 4.80 9.17
CA ILE A 93 4.10 4.22 8.05
C ILE A 93 4.92 4.44 6.79
N CYS A 94 5.49 3.37 6.27
CA CYS A 94 6.38 3.35 5.10
C CYS A 94 5.74 2.60 3.94
N GLY A 95 6.19 2.84 2.71
CA GLY A 95 5.70 2.04 1.60
C GLY A 95 5.99 2.58 0.22
N SER A 96 5.60 1.77 -0.74
CA SER A 96 5.57 2.05 -2.17
C SER A 96 4.44 1.26 -2.83
N ARG A 97 4.33 1.34 -4.16
CA ARG A 97 3.38 0.49 -4.88
C ARG A 97 3.73 -1.00 -4.71
N GLY A 98 4.99 -1.35 -4.55
CA GLY A 98 5.45 -2.72 -4.74
C GLY A 98 5.40 -3.13 -6.22
N TRP A 99 5.66 -4.38 -6.50
CA TRP A 99 5.54 -4.99 -7.82
C TRP A 99 5.50 -6.52 -7.70
N VAL A 100 5.04 -7.18 -8.76
CA VAL A 100 5.16 -8.63 -8.89
C VAL A 100 6.62 -9.06 -8.65
N THR A 101 6.83 -10.12 -7.88
CA THR A 101 8.15 -10.54 -7.41
C THR A 101 8.78 -11.61 -8.29
N PRO A 102 10.13 -11.67 -8.39
CA PRO A 102 10.79 -12.77 -9.07
C PRO A 102 10.34 -14.14 -8.53
N GLY A 103 10.11 -15.09 -9.43
CA GLY A 103 9.54 -16.41 -9.11
C GLY A 103 8.01 -16.48 -9.22
N ASP A 104 7.33 -15.35 -9.34
CA ASP A 104 5.90 -15.35 -9.69
C ASP A 104 5.71 -15.74 -11.17
N PRO A 105 4.75 -16.62 -11.51
CA PRO A 105 4.46 -16.96 -12.90
C PRO A 105 4.09 -15.76 -13.79
N MET A 106 3.63 -14.66 -13.17
CA MET A 106 3.31 -13.41 -13.87
C MET A 106 4.51 -12.46 -13.98
N PHE A 107 5.67 -12.83 -13.45
CA PHE A 107 6.88 -12.02 -13.54
C PHE A 107 7.58 -12.27 -14.89
N HIS A 108 7.71 -11.23 -15.68
CA HIS A 108 8.38 -11.26 -16.98
C HIS A 108 9.68 -10.44 -16.97
N PRO A 109 10.61 -10.63 -17.92
CA PRO A 109 11.86 -9.85 -17.96
C PRO A 109 11.68 -8.34 -17.96
N GLU A 110 10.56 -7.84 -18.50
CA GLU A 110 10.20 -6.44 -18.53
C GLU A 110 9.83 -5.87 -17.15
N ASP A 111 9.49 -6.75 -16.21
CA ASP A 111 9.13 -6.37 -14.84
C ASP A 111 10.35 -6.07 -13.98
N GLU A 112 11.50 -6.65 -14.30
CA GLU A 112 12.73 -6.51 -13.50
C GLU A 112 13.11 -5.05 -13.21
N PRO A 113 13.17 -4.13 -14.19
CA PRO A 113 13.49 -2.73 -13.92
C PRO A 113 12.44 -2.02 -13.04
N ILE A 114 11.18 -2.45 -13.14
CA ILE A 114 10.08 -1.89 -12.35
C ILE A 114 10.20 -2.39 -10.91
N TYR A 115 10.37 -3.71 -10.74
CA TYR A 115 10.57 -4.36 -9.46
C TYR A 115 11.73 -3.74 -8.68
N GLN A 116 12.90 -3.63 -9.30
CA GLN A 116 14.09 -3.03 -8.68
C GLN A 116 13.85 -1.58 -8.23
N ARG A 117 13.16 -0.80 -9.04
CA ARG A 117 12.80 0.58 -8.70
C ARG A 117 11.84 0.64 -7.50
N GLU A 118 10.87 -0.27 -7.40
CA GLU A 118 9.95 -0.31 -6.27
C GLU A 118 10.65 -0.80 -4.98
N VAL A 119 11.60 -1.73 -5.07
CA VAL A 119 12.46 -2.12 -3.94
C VAL A 119 13.27 -0.91 -3.43
N ILE A 120 13.89 -0.13 -4.33
CA ILE A 120 14.63 1.09 -3.97
C ILE A 120 13.70 2.12 -3.31
N ARG A 121 12.50 2.33 -3.82
CA ARG A 121 11.51 3.25 -3.22
C ARG A 121 11.09 2.82 -1.83
N THR A 122 10.85 1.53 -1.64
CA THR A 122 10.50 0.95 -0.34
C THR A 122 11.65 1.15 0.65
N ARG A 123 12.89 0.87 0.25
CA ARG A 123 14.08 1.13 1.06
C ARG A 123 14.18 2.59 1.46
N THR A 124 14.06 3.51 0.51
CA THR A 124 14.12 4.96 0.75
C THR A 124 13.08 5.40 1.81
N SER A 125 11.87 4.87 1.72
CA SER A 125 10.80 5.13 2.68
C SER A 125 11.17 4.65 4.10
N LEU A 126 11.65 3.41 4.22
CA LEU A 126 12.05 2.80 5.49
C LEU A 126 13.26 3.51 6.11
N GLU A 127 14.29 3.84 5.32
CA GLU A 127 15.46 4.60 5.77
C GLU A 127 15.07 5.98 6.30
N ALA A 128 14.17 6.67 5.60
CA ALA A 128 13.69 7.99 6.02
C ALA A 128 12.99 7.93 7.37
N ALA A 129 12.14 6.93 7.61
CA ALA A 129 11.46 6.73 8.88
C ALA A 129 12.46 6.37 10.01
N ARG A 130 13.42 5.48 9.75
CA ARG A 130 14.48 5.13 10.72
C ARG A 130 15.33 6.34 11.07
N LYS A 131 15.74 7.13 10.07
CA LYS A 131 16.51 8.37 10.29
C LYS A 131 15.75 9.39 11.11
N ALA A 132 14.42 9.40 11.01
CA ALA A 132 13.56 10.25 11.85
C ALA A 132 13.30 9.69 13.26
N GLY A 133 13.87 8.52 13.61
CA GLY A 133 13.75 7.92 14.92
C GLY A 133 12.53 7.03 15.14
N CYS A 134 11.82 6.63 14.07
CA CYS A 134 10.71 5.70 14.20
C CYS A 134 11.22 4.30 14.59
N GLU A 135 10.87 3.85 15.79
CA GLU A 135 11.25 2.51 16.29
C GLU A 135 10.33 1.40 15.74
N ASN A 136 9.04 1.68 15.63
CA ASN A 136 8.07 0.75 15.07
C ASN A 136 7.77 1.11 13.62
N LEU A 137 7.93 0.14 12.72
CA LEU A 137 7.67 0.32 11.30
C LEU A 137 6.54 -0.58 10.83
N LEU A 138 5.62 0.02 10.07
CA LEU A 138 4.60 -0.64 9.27
C LEU A 138 4.91 -0.37 7.80
N LEU A 139 5.00 -1.43 7.00
CA LEU A 139 5.16 -1.34 5.56
C LEU A 139 3.81 -1.50 4.87
N MET A 140 3.47 -0.56 4.00
CA MET A 140 2.28 -0.62 3.15
C MET A 140 2.71 -0.76 1.68
N LEU A 141 2.27 -1.83 1.04
CA LEU A 141 2.47 -2.10 -0.38
C LEU A 141 1.10 -2.25 -1.06
N HIS A 142 1.03 -2.07 -2.38
CA HIS A 142 -0.13 -2.51 -3.14
C HIS A 142 0.02 -3.97 -3.55
N PHE A 143 1.13 -4.33 -4.20
CA PHE A 143 1.42 -5.72 -4.51
C PHE A 143 1.90 -6.48 -3.27
N PRO A 144 1.56 -7.78 -3.14
CA PRO A 144 2.09 -8.61 -2.05
C PRO A 144 3.62 -8.68 -2.09
N PRO A 145 4.28 -8.78 -0.92
CA PRO A 145 5.74 -8.84 -0.85
C PRO A 145 6.33 -10.19 -1.29
N ILE A 146 5.48 -11.15 -1.64
CA ILE A 146 5.87 -12.51 -2.08
C ILE A 146 4.93 -13.02 -3.16
N CYS A 147 5.40 -14.02 -3.92
CA CYS A 147 4.54 -14.82 -4.80
C CYS A 147 3.59 -15.70 -3.98
N LEU A 148 2.30 -15.70 -4.35
CA LEU A 148 1.28 -16.47 -3.63
C LEU A 148 1.32 -17.96 -3.95
N GLN A 149 1.77 -18.33 -5.15
CA GLN A 149 1.77 -19.73 -5.61
C GLN A 149 2.94 -20.53 -5.07
N ASP A 150 4.02 -19.87 -4.68
CA ASP A 150 5.23 -20.52 -4.17
C ASP A 150 5.77 -19.81 -2.93
N TYR A 151 4.94 -19.77 -1.90
CA TYR A 151 5.23 -19.12 -0.63
C TYR A 151 6.57 -19.53 -0.02
N LEU A 152 6.91 -20.82 -0.10
CA LEU A 152 8.12 -21.35 0.55
C LEU A 152 9.40 -21.02 -0.24
N GLN A 153 9.35 -20.89 -1.56
CA GLN A 153 10.50 -20.61 -2.41
C GLN A 153 10.66 -19.11 -2.71
N SER A 154 9.56 -18.37 -2.76
CA SER A 154 9.54 -16.93 -3.07
C SER A 154 9.79 -16.00 -1.88
N CYS A 155 10.04 -16.56 -0.69
CA CYS A 155 10.23 -15.75 0.51
C CYS A 155 11.59 -15.02 0.60
N ASN A 156 12.47 -15.18 -0.39
CA ASN A 156 13.71 -14.42 -0.50
C ASN A 156 13.67 -13.53 -1.76
N ASN A 157 13.28 -12.30 -1.56
CA ASN A 157 13.29 -11.26 -2.58
C ASN A 157 13.55 -9.89 -1.93
N GLY A 158 13.75 -8.85 -2.73
CA GLY A 158 14.11 -7.54 -2.22
C GLY A 158 13.12 -6.94 -1.21
N PHE A 159 11.81 -7.21 -1.32
CA PHE A 159 10.84 -6.73 -0.33
C PHE A 159 10.95 -7.49 0.99
N THR A 160 11.07 -8.82 0.94
CA THR A 160 11.19 -9.64 2.17
C THR A 160 12.53 -9.42 2.88
N GLU A 161 13.60 -9.14 2.14
CA GLU A 161 14.89 -8.72 2.71
C GLU A 161 14.74 -7.40 3.48
N LEU A 162 13.98 -6.44 2.93
CA LEU A 162 13.69 -5.18 3.62
C LEU A 162 12.85 -5.37 4.89
N LEU A 163 11.89 -6.31 4.90
CA LEU A 163 11.14 -6.64 6.11
C LEU A 163 12.08 -7.08 7.24
N GLU A 164 13.05 -7.92 6.92
CA GLU A 164 14.04 -8.44 7.87
C GLU A 164 15.05 -7.36 8.30
N GLU A 165 15.68 -6.69 7.32
CA GLU A 165 16.72 -5.68 7.53
C GLU A 165 16.25 -4.53 8.43
N PHE A 166 15.02 -4.05 8.20
CA PHE A 166 14.43 -2.95 8.97
C PHE A 166 13.62 -3.41 10.17
N ALA A 167 13.57 -4.71 10.48
CA ALA A 167 12.74 -5.27 11.54
C ALA A 167 11.30 -4.74 11.51
N VAL A 168 10.69 -4.76 10.32
CA VAL A 168 9.30 -4.31 10.09
C VAL A 168 8.37 -5.20 10.93
N LYS A 169 7.42 -4.60 11.64
CA LYS A 169 6.49 -5.34 12.50
C LYS A 169 5.26 -5.83 11.76
N HIS A 170 4.73 -4.99 10.88
CA HIS A 170 3.54 -5.27 10.08
C HIS A 170 3.78 -4.92 8.63
N CYS A 171 3.30 -5.76 7.73
CA CYS A 171 3.22 -5.48 6.30
C CYS A 171 1.77 -5.65 5.85
N ILE A 172 1.17 -4.59 5.34
CA ILE A 172 -0.16 -4.64 4.74
C ILE A 172 -0.05 -4.53 3.22
N PHE A 173 -0.91 -5.22 2.50
CA PHE A 173 -0.94 -5.18 1.05
C PHE A 173 -2.37 -5.44 0.53
N GLY A 174 -2.63 -4.99 -0.69
CA GLY A 174 -3.88 -5.17 -1.43
C GLY A 174 -3.70 -6.05 -2.65
N HIS A 175 -4.25 -5.60 -3.79
CA HIS A 175 -4.12 -6.18 -5.14
C HIS A 175 -4.86 -7.51 -5.34
N ILE A 176 -4.88 -8.38 -4.35
CA ILE A 176 -5.45 -9.72 -4.45
C ILE A 176 -6.93 -9.66 -4.10
N HIS A 177 -7.78 -10.03 -5.02
CA HIS A 177 -9.23 -10.06 -4.81
C HIS A 177 -9.85 -11.36 -5.35
N GLY A 178 -11.14 -11.59 -5.05
CA GLY A 178 -11.87 -12.80 -5.44
C GLY A 178 -11.28 -14.05 -4.81
N ASP A 179 -11.21 -15.13 -5.57
CA ASP A 179 -10.73 -16.43 -5.09
C ASP A 179 -9.25 -16.41 -4.68
N GLY A 180 -8.45 -15.48 -5.25
CA GLY A 180 -7.05 -15.29 -4.87
C GLY A 180 -6.84 -14.87 -3.42
N ALA A 181 -7.82 -14.19 -2.81
CA ALA A 181 -7.74 -13.71 -1.43
C ALA A 181 -7.57 -14.87 -0.41
N HIS A 182 -8.13 -16.05 -0.70
CA HIS A 182 -7.97 -17.23 0.16
C HIS A 182 -6.55 -17.82 0.12
N MET A 183 -5.77 -17.48 -0.92
CA MET A 183 -4.38 -17.92 -1.07
C MET A 183 -3.38 -16.89 -0.52
N ALA A 184 -3.86 -15.72 -0.08
CA ALA A 184 -2.98 -14.71 0.48
C ALA A 184 -2.22 -15.23 1.69
N PRO A 185 -0.91 -14.92 1.80
CA PRO A 185 -0.10 -15.40 2.91
C PRO A 185 -0.64 -14.84 4.22
N GLN A 186 -0.96 -15.76 5.12
CA GLN A 186 -1.37 -15.42 6.48
C GLN A 186 -0.23 -15.76 7.44
N GLY A 187 0.10 -14.83 8.33
CA GLY A 187 1.14 -15.07 9.34
C GLY A 187 2.38 -14.20 9.16
N LYS A 188 3.54 -14.71 9.59
CA LYS A 188 4.78 -13.95 9.61
C LYS A 188 5.69 -14.30 8.43
N ILE A 189 6.15 -13.26 7.75
CA ILE A 189 7.19 -13.32 6.72
C ILE A 189 8.38 -12.52 7.23
N LYS A 190 9.56 -13.18 7.38
CA LYS A 190 10.78 -12.52 7.87
C LYS A 190 10.56 -11.69 9.15
N GLY A 191 9.70 -12.18 10.04
CA GLY A 191 9.37 -11.52 11.31
C GLY A 191 8.22 -10.52 11.27
N ALA A 192 7.83 -10.02 10.09
CA ALA A 192 6.70 -9.11 9.93
C ALA A 192 5.37 -9.88 9.86
N ALA A 193 4.36 -9.43 10.59
CA ALA A 193 2.99 -9.90 10.44
C ALA A 193 2.40 -9.33 9.15
N CYS A 194 2.04 -10.21 8.20
CA CYS A 194 1.55 -9.82 6.88
C CYS A 194 0.03 -9.95 6.80
N HIS A 195 -0.61 -8.94 6.21
CA HIS A 195 -2.07 -8.83 6.14
C HIS A 195 -2.50 -8.39 4.75
N LEU A 196 -3.40 -9.16 4.12
CA LEU A 196 -4.20 -8.71 2.99
C LEU A 196 -5.35 -7.84 3.52
N VAL A 197 -5.57 -6.69 2.90
CA VAL A 197 -6.61 -5.72 3.25
C VAL A 197 -7.49 -5.41 2.05
#